data_b774343ddb1090283bf88b73f2de156d
#
_entry.id   b774343ddb1090283bf88b73f2de156d
#
_cell.length_a   1.000
_cell.length_b   1.000
_cell.length_c   1.000
_cell.angle_alpha   90.00
_cell.angle_beta   90.00
_cell.angle_gamma   90.00
#
_symmetry.space_group_name_H-M   'P 1'
#
loop_
_entity.id
_entity.type
_entity.pdbx_description
1 polymer ?
#
loop_
_entity_poly.entity_id
_entity_poly.type
_entity_poly.pdbx_seq_one_letter_code
_entity_poly.pdbx_strand_id
1 'polypeptide(L)'
;MEQQKDYIELYENEELIEIREARMDDLDTIAKFNYNLAKETEGKELDMDVLTKGVKALLLDERKGKYHVYTVFDKVVAQIMYTYEWSDWRNGNFLWIQSVYVDKEYRRKGIFNYLFNYIKNICDKDENI
;
A
#
# COMPACT_ATOMS: atom_id res chain seq x y z
N MET A 1 4.38 20.14 13.79
CA MET A 1 4.38 19.62 13.26
C MET A 1 3.94 19.26 12.40
N GLU A 2 4.25 19.16 11.99
CA GLU A 2 3.88 18.73 11.14
C GLU A 2 3.53 17.94 10.69
N GLN A 3 3.52 17.51 10.69
CA GLN A 3 3.27 16.65 10.32
C GLN A 3 2.91 15.95 9.73
N GLN A 4 3.13 15.58 9.50
CA GLN A 4 2.80 14.74 8.77
C GLN A 4 1.80 14.01 8.72
N LYS A 5 1.50 13.57 8.18
CA LYS A 5 0.23 13.20 8.04
C LYS A 5 0.00 12.01 7.23
N ASP A 6 0.64 11.84 6.08
CA ASP A 6 0.52 10.72 5.14
C ASP A 6 1.63 9.71 5.32
N TYR A 7 2.57 9.95 6.22
CA TYR A 7 3.70 9.06 6.35
C TYR A 7 4.22 9.05 7.77
N ILE A 8 5.00 8.03 8.09
CA ILE A 8 5.75 7.89 9.32
C ILE A 8 7.20 7.68 8.94
N GLU A 9 8.09 8.49 9.50
CA GLU A 9 9.52 8.35 9.29
C GLU A 9 10.15 7.67 10.49
N LEU A 10 10.95 6.65 10.22
CA LEU A 10 11.65 5.91 11.26
C LEU A 10 13.09 5.74 10.86
N TYR A 11 13.96 5.61 11.85
CA TYR A 11 15.37 5.27 11.64
C TYR A 11 15.64 3.95 12.33
N GLU A 12 16.12 2.99 11.57
CA GLU A 12 16.45 1.68 12.11
C GLU A 12 17.73 1.22 11.46
N ASN A 13 18.74 0.86 12.28
CA ASN A 13 20.05 0.45 11.75
C ASN A 13 20.61 1.48 10.81
N GLU A 14 20.39 2.77 11.12
CA GLU A 14 20.86 3.90 10.33
C GLU A 14 20.20 4.02 8.95
N GLU A 15 19.12 3.25 8.71
CA GLU A 15 18.34 3.37 7.48
C GLU A 15 17.15 4.28 7.71
N LEU A 16 16.84 5.13 6.72
CA LEU A 16 15.67 5.98 6.76
C LEU A 16 14.48 5.19 6.20
N ILE A 17 13.46 4.99 7.02
CA ILE A 17 12.28 4.23 6.67
C ILE A 17 11.08 5.15 6.69
N GLU A 18 10.24 5.06 5.66
CA GLU A 18 9.06 5.90 5.54
C GLU A 18 7.89 5.07 5.02
N ILE A 19 6.69 5.30 5.59
CA ILE A 19 5.44 4.79 5.02
C ILE A 19 4.65 6.00 4.55
N ARG A 20 4.23 5.99 3.29
CA ARG A 20 3.49 7.11 2.70
C ARG A 20 2.49 6.62 1.69
N GLU A 21 1.56 7.48 1.29
CA GLU A 21 0.69 7.19 0.17
C GLU A 21 1.52 7.07 -1.10
N ALA A 22 1.10 6.17 -1.97
CA ALA A 22 1.75 6.01 -3.26
C ALA A 22 1.48 7.23 -4.15
N ARG A 23 2.41 7.50 -5.03
CA ARG A 23 2.34 8.59 -5.99
C ARG A 23 2.43 8.03 -7.40
N MET A 24 2.15 8.87 -8.40
CA MET A 24 2.24 8.41 -9.78
C MET A 24 3.64 7.92 -10.13
N ASP A 25 4.67 8.47 -9.50
CA ASP A 25 6.05 8.02 -9.71
C ASP A 25 6.27 6.57 -9.30
N ASP A 26 5.40 6.02 -8.46
CA ASP A 26 5.50 4.64 -7.99
C ASP A 26 4.81 3.64 -8.91
N LEU A 27 4.18 4.12 -9.98
CA LEU A 27 3.32 3.28 -10.82
C LEU A 27 4.00 2.01 -11.30
N ASP A 28 5.20 2.14 -11.88
CA ASP A 28 5.89 1.00 -12.46
C ASP A 28 6.28 -0.03 -11.40
N THR A 29 6.73 0.44 -10.25
CA THR A 29 7.11 -0.44 -9.14
C THR A 29 5.89 -1.18 -8.61
N ILE A 30 4.78 -0.46 -8.41
CA ILE A 30 3.55 -1.07 -7.92
C ILE A 30 3.03 -2.14 -8.89
N ALA A 31 3.04 -1.82 -10.19
CA ALA A 31 2.58 -2.78 -11.20
C ALA A 31 3.46 -4.02 -11.19
N LYS A 32 4.78 -3.83 -11.09
CA LYS A 32 5.69 -4.97 -11.05
C LYS A 32 5.50 -5.82 -9.80
N PHE A 33 5.27 -5.20 -8.65
CA PHE A 33 5.00 -5.93 -7.41
C PHE A 33 3.72 -6.76 -7.54
N ASN A 34 2.69 -6.20 -8.16
CA ASN A 34 1.45 -6.95 -8.38
C ASN A 34 1.66 -8.12 -9.33
N TYR A 35 2.46 -7.92 -10.38
CA TYR A 35 2.82 -9.00 -11.28
C TYR A 35 3.51 -10.12 -10.51
N ASN A 36 4.50 -9.76 -9.68
CA ASN A 36 5.23 -10.73 -8.89
C ASN A 36 4.34 -11.43 -7.88
N LEU A 37 3.43 -10.69 -7.25
CA LEU A 37 2.50 -11.26 -6.29
C LEU A 37 1.63 -12.36 -6.93
N ALA A 38 1.03 -12.07 -8.06
CA ALA A 38 0.18 -13.04 -8.76
C ALA A 38 1.00 -14.27 -9.17
N LYS A 39 2.21 -14.06 -9.65
CA LYS A 39 3.06 -15.15 -10.07
C LYS A 39 3.47 -16.03 -8.89
N GLU A 40 3.85 -15.41 -7.77
CA GLU A 40 4.31 -16.15 -6.59
C GLU A 40 3.19 -16.90 -5.88
N THR A 41 1.99 -16.31 -5.82
CA THR A 41 0.90 -16.90 -5.04
C THR A 41 -0.02 -17.79 -5.85
N GLU A 42 -0.18 -17.53 -7.16
CA GLU A 42 -1.15 -18.25 -8.00
C GLU A 42 -0.55 -18.81 -9.27
N GLY A 43 0.73 -18.57 -9.52
CA GLY A 43 1.38 -19.01 -10.74
C GLY A 43 0.86 -18.32 -11.99
N LYS A 44 0.21 -17.16 -11.83
CA LYS A 44 -0.38 -16.43 -12.95
C LYS A 44 0.55 -15.35 -13.46
N GLU A 45 0.63 -15.21 -14.78
CA GLU A 45 1.36 -14.10 -15.38
C GLU A 45 0.33 -13.11 -15.90
N LEU A 46 0.20 -12.00 -15.17
CA LEU A 46 -0.76 -10.97 -15.53
C LEU A 46 -0.28 -10.19 -16.76
N ASP A 47 -1.23 -9.62 -17.49
CA ASP A 47 -0.92 -8.75 -18.62
C ASP A 47 -0.46 -7.40 -18.05
N MET A 48 0.81 -7.05 -18.30
CA MET A 48 1.39 -5.82 -17.74
C MET A 48 0.70 -4.55 -18.23
N ASP A 49 0.19 -4.54 -19.47
CA ASP A 49 -0.51 -3.36 -19.97
C ASP A 49 -1.81 -3.14 -19.20
N VAL A 50 -2.58 -4.19 -19.01
CA VAL A 50 -3.84 -4.12 -18.24
C VAL A 50 -3.55 -3.73 -16.80
N LEU A 51 -2.55 -4.37 -16.22
CA LEU A 51 -2.18 -4.14 -14.83
C LEU A 51 -1.73 -2.70 -14.59
N THR A 52 -0.87 -2.19 -15.47
CA THR A 52 -0.38 -0.82 -15.35
C THR A 52 -1.51 0.19 -15.47
N LYS A 53 -2.44 -0.03 -16.41
CA LYS A 53 -3.59 0.84 -16.57
C LYS A 53 -4.50 0.77 -15.34
N GLY A 54 -4.66 -0.41 -14.77
CA GLY A 54 -5.49 -0.59 -13.58
C GLY A 54 -4.92 0.13 -12.37
N VAL A 55 -3.62 0.00 -12.14
CA VAL A 55 -2.96 0.69 -11.04
C VAL A 55 -3.04 2.20 -11.24
N LYS A 56 -2.79 2.66 -12.47
CA LYS A 56 -2.87 4.10 -12.77
C LYS A 56 -4.27 4.64 -12.48
N ALA A 57 -5.30 3.91 -12.89
CA ALA A 57 -6.68 4.34 -12.65
C ALA A 57 -6.96 4.49 -11.17
N LEU A 58 -6.45 3.58 -10.35
CA LEU A 58 -6.64 3.65 -8.91
C LEU A 58 -5.88 4.82 -8.30
N LEU A 59 -4.65 5.06 -8.76
CA LEU A 59 -3.85 6.19 -8.25
C LEU A 59 -4.50 7.53 -8.57
N LEU A 60 -5.31 7.60 -9.64
CA LEU A 60 -5.98 8.83 -10.05
C LEU A 60 -7.37 8.99 -9.43
N ASP A 61 -7.90 7.97 -8.77
CA ASP A 61 -9.27 8.03 -8.25
C ASP A 61 -9.33 7.34 -6.88
N GLU A 62 -9.33 8.14 -5.83
CA GLU A 62 -9.31 7.64 -4.45
C GLU A 62 -10.54 6.79 -4.12
N ARG A 63 -11.63 6.92 -4.89
CA ARG A 63 -12.82 6.11 -4.64
C ARG A 63 -12.60 4.65 -4.98
N LYS A 64 -11.63 4.34 -5.83
CA LYS A 64 -11.33 2.95 -6.21
C LYS A 64 -10.53 2.23 -5.13
N GLY A 65 -9.81 2.96 -4.31
CA GLY A 65 -8.96 2.39 -3.29
C GLY A 65 -7.71 3.23 -3.10
N LYS A 66 -6.79 2.72 -2.32
CA LYS A 66 -5.58 3.45 -2.02
C LYS A 66 -4.40 2.50 -1.81
N TYR A 67 -3.24 2.91 -2.31
CA TYR A 67 -1.97 2.25 -2.05
C TYR A 67 -1.15 3.06 -1.07
N HIS A 68 -0.51 2.36 -0.13
CA HIS A 68 0.58 2.92 0.67
C HIS A 68 1.82 2.10 0.37
N VAL A 69 2.97 2.76 0.43
CA VAL A 69 4.26 2.11 0.18
C VAL A 69 5.18 2.30 1.38
N TYR A 70 6.07 1.35 1.55
CA TYR A 70 7.12 1.34 2.58
C TYR A 70 8.44 1.53 1.84
N THR A 71 9.17 2.56 2.20
CA THR A 71 10.43 2.88 1.51
C THR A 71 11.61 2.79 2.46
N VAL A 72 12.75 2.41 1.89
CA VAL A 72 14.05 2.42 2.58
C VAL A 72 14.95 3.28 1.71
N PHE A 73 15.41 4.41 2.25
CA PHE A 73 16.17 5.41 1.49
C PHE A 73 15.50 5.71 0.15
N ASP A 74 14.20 6.03 0.23
CA ASP A 74 13.38 6.40 -0.93
C ASP A 74 13.12 5.27 -1.93
N LYS A 75 13.63 4.07 -1.68
CA LYS A 75 13.34 2.92 -2.54
C LYS A 75 12.10 2.22 -2.02
N VAL A 76 11.10 2.06 -2.88
CA VAL A 76 9.89 1.31 -2.52
C VAL A 76 10.24 -0.17 -2.44
N VAL A 77 10.01 -0.76 -1.27
CA VAL A 77 10.32 -2.17 -1.02
C VAL A 77 9.10 -2.98 -0.62
N ALA A 78 7.98 -2.32 -0.36
CA ALA A 78 6.74 -3.02 -0.01
C ALA A 78 5.55 -2.11 -0.28
N GLN A 79 4.38 -2.73 -0.40
CA GLN A 79 3.14 -2.00 -0.66
C GLN A 79 1.96 -2.70 -0.02
N ILE A 80 0.92 -1.93 0.27
CA ILE A 80 -0.36 -2.44 0.74
C ILE A 80 -1.45 -1.66 0.03
N MET A 81 -2.51 -2.37 -0.38
CA MET A 81 -3.63 -1.74 -1.07
C MET A 81 -4.92 -2.11 -0.38
N TYR A 82 -5.81 -1.14 -0.25
CA TYR A 82 -7.13 -1.38 0.32
C TYR A 82 -8.20 -0.66 -0.46
N THR A 83 -9.43 -1.18 -0.32
CA THR A 83 -10.62 -0.61 -0.92
C THR A 83 -11.65 -0.36 0.15
N TYR A 84 -12.73 0.32 -0.21
CA TYR A 84 -13.79 0.66 0.73
C TYR A 84 -15.07 -0.06 0.38
N GLU A 85 -15.84 -0.38 1.42
CA GLU A 85 -17.18 -0.89 1.24
C GLU A 85 -18.12 -0.10 2.16
N TRP A 86 -19.06 0.62 1.58
CA TRP A 86 -19.99 1.41 2.36
C TRP A 86 -20.94 0.51 3.14
N SER A 87 -21.19 0.85 4.40
CA SER A 87 -22.18 0.21 5.24
C SER A 87 -23.14 1.25 5.76
N ASP A 88 -24.40 1.18 5.31
CA ASP A 88 -25.44 2.08 5.82
C ASP A 88 -25.80 1.75 7.27
N TRP A 89 -25.63 0.50 7.66
CA TRP A 89 -25.87 0.11 9.05
C TRP A 89 -24.92 0.79 10.01
N ARG A 90 -23.71 1.07 9.55
CA ARG A 90 -22.67 1.69 10.40
C ARG A 90 -22.46 3.17 10.10
N ASN A 91 -23.11 3.64 9.05
CA ASN A 91 -22.88 5.00 8.55
C ASN A 91 -21.39 5.24 8.31
N GLY A 92 -20.76 4.30 7.67
CA GLY A 92 -19.32 4.38 7.41
C GLY A 92 -18.85 3.29 6.48
N ASN A 93 -17.56 3.28 6.23
CA ASN A 93 -16.92 2.33 5.34
C ASN A 93 -16.25 1.20 6.10
N PHE A 94 -16.35 -0.02 5.57
CA PHE A 94 -15.35 -1.04 5.87
C PHE A 94 -14.15 -0.77 5.00
N LEU A 95 -12.98 -1.03 5.53
CA LEU A 95 -11.74 -0.94 4.78
C LEU A 95 -11.24 -2.35 4.56
N TRP A 96 -11.09 -2.74 3.28
CA TRP A 96 -10.69 -4.09 2.92
C TRP A 96 -9.27 -4.08 2.37
N ILE A 97 -8.36 -4.80 3.02
CA ILE A 97 -7.01 -4.97 2.50
C ILE A 97 -7.10 -5.99 1.36
N GLN A 98 -6.76 -5.53 0.15
CA GLN A 98 -6.85 -6.35 -1.05
C GLN A 98 -5.55 -7.06 -1.37
N SER A 99 -4.42 -6.41 -1.13
CA SER A 99 -3.13 -7.00 -1.44
C SER A 99 -2.03 -6.39 -0.60
N VAL A 100 -1.02 -7.20 -0.30
CA VAL A 100 0.19 -6.77 0.36
C VAL A 100 1.34 -7.48 -0.33
N TYR A 101 2.40 -6.76 -0.63
CA TYR A 101 3.60 -7.36 -1.22
C TYR A 101 4.84 -6.76 -0.59
N VAL A 102 5.80 -7.61 -0.24
CA VAL A 102 7.11 -7.20 0.27
C VAL A 102 8.15 -7.80 -0.66
N ASP A 103 9.07 -6.95 -1.15
CA ASP A 103 10.17 -7.41 -1.99
C ASP A 103 10.94 -8.52 -1.26
N LYS A 104 11.31 -9.55 -2.00
CA LYS A 104 11.93 -10.75 -1.43
C LYS A 104 13.10 -10.44 -0.50
N GLU A 105 13.92 -9.46 -0.87
CA GLU A 105 15.12 -9.14 -0.11
C GLU A 105 14.81 -8.45 1.22
N TYR A 106 13.58 -8.01 1.38
CA TYR A 106 13.16 -7.27 2.58
C TYR A 106 12.18 -8.04 3.45
N ARG A 107 11.95 -9.31 3.14
CA ARG A 107 11.03 -10.14 3.92
C ARG A 107 11.64 -10.53 5.26
N ARG A 108 10.78 -10.92 6.21
CA ARG A 108 11.17 -11.34 7.57
C ARG A 108 11.81 -10.23 8.39
N LYS A 109 11.45 -8.98 8.09
CA LYS A 109 11.94 -7.82 8.83
C LYS A 109 10.81 -7.07 9.52
N GLY A 110 9.60 -7.66 9.55
CA GLY A 110 8.46 -7.05 10.20
C GLY A 110 7.75 -5.98 9.39
N ILE A 111 8.09 -5.83 8.11
CA ILE A 111 7.51 -4.77 7.28
C ILE A 111 6.00 -4.92 7.12
N PHE A 112 5.52 -6.16 6.95
CA PHE A 112 4.09 -6.41 6.85
C PHE A 112 3.35 -5.86 8.07
N ASN A 113 3.88 -6.12 9.27
CA ASN A 113 3.26 -5.65 10.50
C ASN A 113 3.25 -4.13 10.60
N TYR A 114 4.33 -3.48 10.15
CA TYR A 114 4.37 -2.02 10.11
C TYR A 114 3.28 -1.46 9.20
N LEU A 115 3.14 -2.03 8.00
CA LEU A 115 2.12 -1.58 7.06
C LEU A 115 0.72 -1.83 7.62
N PHE A 116 0.48 -3.03 8.15
CA PHE A 116 -0.82 -3.37 8.69
C PHE A 116 -1.21 -2.42 9.84
N ASN A 117 -0.28 -2.18 10.76
CA ASN A 117 -0.56 -1.30 11.89
C ASN A 117 -0.77 0.14 11.46
N TYR A 118 -0.06 0.58 10.41
CA TYR A 118 -0.26 1.91 9.87
C TYR A 118 -1.71 2.07 9.35
N ILE A 119 -2.19 1.08 8.60
CA ILE A 119 -3.56 1.11 8.07
C ILE A 119 -4.57 1.04 9.21
N LYS A 120 -4.30 0.21 10.22
CA LYS A 120 -5.18 0.12 11.38
C LYS A 120 -5.31 1.46 12.09
N ASN A 121 -4.20 2.19 12.21
CA ASN A 121 -4.23 3.51 12.83
C ASN A 121 -5.08 4.49 12.02
N ILE A 122 -5.05 4.38 10.69
CA ILE A 122 -5.90 5.21 9.83
C ILE A 122 -7.38 4.91 10.15
N CYS A 123 -7.73 3.63 10.25
CA CYS A 123 -9.11 3.24 10.57
C CYS A 123 -9.55 3.77 11.92
N ASP A 124 -8.68 3.69 12.92
CA ASP A 124 -9.02 4.11 14.28
C ASP A 124 -9.25 5.62 14.37
N LYS A 125 -8.63 6.40 13.49
CA LYS A 125 -8.70 7.85 13.52
C LYS A 125 -9.76 8.44 12.59
N ASP A 126 -10.22 7.68 11.62
CA ASP A 126 -11.18 8.17 10.62
C ASP A 126 -12.58 7.77 11.03
N GLU A 127 -13.43 8.75 11.30
CA GLU A 127 -14.79 8.49 11.75
C GLU A 127 -15.65 7.83 10.69
N ASN A 128 -15.21 7.88 9.43
CA ASN A 128 -15.96 7.30 8.31
C ASN A 128 -15.56 5.86 8.01
N ILE A 129 -14.64 5.31 8.77
CA ILE A 129 -14.18 3.94 8.57
C ILE A 129 -14.48 3.08 9.78
#